data_bdb80d1692f45ee883c69d5df5ba6536
#
_entry.id   bdb80d1692f45ee883c69d5df5ba6536
#
_cell.length_a   1.000
_cell.length_b   1.000
_cell.length_c   1.000
_cell.angle_alpha   90.00
_cell.angle_beta   90.00
_cell.angle_gamma   90.00
#
_symmetry.space_group_name_H-M   'P 1'
#
loop_
_entity.id
_entity.type
_entity.pdbx_description
1 polymer ?
#
loop_
_entity_poly.entity_id
_entity_poly.type
_entity_poly.pdbx_seq_one_letter_code
_entity_poly.pdbx_strand_id
1 'polypeptide(L)'
;MEKRAIRIGIDVGGTHTKAVAIDNATNEIVGKGSVMTTHFAKEGVAKGVVDSFQKCLESSNISPDEVIFIAHSTTQATNALLEGDVADVGVVGIGKGGIEGWLAKRQTKIPDIDLGTGKFIKIHSAFMKSKDMNEGSVKQVIQSLYDQGDRVIVASKAFG
;
A
#
# COMPACT_ATOMS: atom_id res chain seq x y z
N MET A 1 -38.22 -19.42 12.01
CA MET A 1 -37.27 -18.53 12.71
C MET A 1 -36.82 -17.50 11.71
N GLU A 2 -36.88 -16.23 12.06
CA GLU A 2 -36.42 -15.16 11.22
C GLU A 2 -34.89 -15.28 11.12
N LYS A 3 -34.35 -15.18 9.91
CA LYS A 3 -32.94 -15.33 9.62
C LYS A 3 -32.19 -14.12 10.16
N ARG A 4 -31.12 -14.33 10.93
CA ARG A 4 -30.29 -13.22 11.40
C ARG A 4 -29.69 -12.46 10.22
N ALA A 5 -29.51 -11.17 10.38
CA ALA A 5 -28.83 -10.30 9.41
C ALA A 5 -27.49 -9.85 10.01
N ILE A 6 -26.39 -10.41 9.53
CA ILE A 6 -25.05 -10.21 10.11
C ILE A 6 -24.23 -9.30 9.20
N ARG A 7 -23.57 -8.31 9.79
CA ARG A 7 -22.55 -7.47 9.14
C ARG A 7 -21.17 -7.91 9.66
N ILE A 8 -20.21 -8.03 8.76
CA ILE A 8 -18.82 -8.39 9.13
C ILE A 8 -17.86 -7.28 8.73
N GLY A 9 -17.05 -6.85 9.70
CA GLY A 9 -15.92 -5.95 9.50
C GLY A 9 -14.62 -6.74 9.60
N ILE A 10 -13.69 -6.51 8.64
CA ILE A 10 -12.38 -7.15 8.63
C ILE A 10 -11.31 -6.06 8.63
N ASP A 11 -10.36 -6.16 9.57
CA ASP A 11 -9.20 -5.29 9.66
C ASP A 11 -7.92 -6.08 9.36
N VAL A 12 -7.16 -5.59 8.38
CA VAL A 12 -5.88 -6.18 7.98
C VAL A 12 -4.75 -5.38 8.62
N GLY A 13 -4.32 -5.82 9.79
CA GLY A 13 -3.16 -5.24 10.48
C GLY A 13 -1.84 -5.87 10.03
N GLY A 14 -0.72 -5.29 10.45
CA GLY A 14 0.63 -5.78 10.14
C GLY A 14 0.89 -7.20 10.67
N THR A 15 0.42 -7.52 11.88
CA THR A 15 0.66 -8.83 12.53
C THR A 15 -0.54 -9.77 12.43
N HIS A 16 -1.75 -9.26 12.62
CA HIS A 16 -2.97 -10.05 12.63
C HIS A 16 -4.04 -9.43 11.74
N THR A 17 -4.76 -10.29 11.03
CA THR A 17 -6.02 -9.96 10.35
C THR A 17 -7.17 -10.42 11.23
N LYS A 18 -8.12 -9.52 11.51
CA LYS A 18 -9.22 -9.73 12.45
C LYS A 18 -10.55 -9.51 11.77
N ALA A 19 -11.51 -10.40 12.04
CA ALA A 19 -12.90 -10.27 11.62
C ALA A 19 -13.81 -10.15 12.84
N VAL A 20 -14.81 -9.28 12.76
CA VAL A 20 -15.83 -9.08 13.78
C VAL A 20 -17.21 -9.14 13.13
N ALA A 21 -18.07 -9.99 13.65
CA ALA A 21 -19.46 -10.12 13.22
C ALA A 21 -20.40 -9.36 14.18
N ILE A 22 -21.29 -8.57 13.63
CA ILE A 22 -22.26 -7.75 14.35
C ILE A 22 -23.65 -8.11 13.86
N ASP A 23 -24.56 -8.40 14.80
CA ASP A 23 -25.97 -8.55 14.49
C ASP A 23 -26.57 -7.18 14.10
N ASN A 24 -27.21 -7.12 12.93
CA ASN A 24 -27.76 -5.87 12.40
C ASN A 24 -28.98 -5.35 13.15
N ALA A 25 -29.69 -6.21 13.86
CA ALA A 25 -30.87 -5.83 14.62
C ALA A 25 -30.51 -5.28 16.01
N THR A 26 -29.56 -5.93 16.70
CA THR A 26 -29.17 -5.58 18.08
C THR A 26 -27.93 -4.69 18.16
N ASN A 27 -27.13 -4.61 17.10
CA ASN A 27 -25.80 -4.00 17.06
C ASN A 27 -24.78 -4.65 18.04
N GLU A 28 -25.06 -5.86 18.51
CA GLU A 28 -24.17 -6.61 19.37
C GLU A 28 -23.11 -7.37 18.57
N ILE A 29 -21.92 -7.51 19.15
CA ILE A 29 -20.87 -8.36 18.58
C ILE A 29 -21.25 -9.81 18.86
N VAL A 30 -21.50 -10.56 17.81
CA VAL A 30 -21.92 -11.97 17.87
C VAL A 30 -20.82 -12.95 17.45
N GLY A 31 -19.69 -12.43 16.91
CA GLY A 31 -18.59 -13.28 16.51
C GLY A 31 -17.28 -12.54 16.34
N LYS A 32 -16.17 -13.28 16.49
CA LYS A 32 -14.81 -12.77 16.26
C LYS A 32 -13.93 -13.86 15.65
N GLY A 33 -13.09 -13.49 14.69
CA GLY A 33 -12.04 -14.34 14.12
C GLY A 33 -10.73 -13.57 14.07
N SER A 34 -9.61 -14.21 14.35
CA SER A 34 -8.29 -13.60 14.24
C SER A 34 -7.29 -14.64 13.75
N VAL A 35 -6.51 -14.27 12.74
CA VAL A 35 -5.41 -15.07 12.18
C VAL A 35 -4.17 -14.21 12.04
N MET A 36 -3.00 -14.81 11.89
CA MET A 36 -1.79 -14.07 11.53
C MET A 36 -1.95 -13.51 10.11
N THR A 37 -1.48 -12.29 9.90
CA THR A 37 -1.49 -11.68 8.56
C THR A 37 -0.53 -12.44 7.64
N THR A 38 -1.01 -12.82 6.45
CA THR A 38 -0.33 -13.74 5.54
C THR A 38 0.49 -13.01 4.48
N HIS A 39 1.50 -12.22 4.88
CA HIS A 39 2.33 -11.44 3.95
C HIS A 39 3.05 -12.31 2.90
N PHE A 40 3.49 -13.51 3.29
CA PHE A 40 4.30 -14.40 2.44
C PHE A 40 3.50 -15.52 1.76
N ALA A 41 2.17 -15.53 1.90
CA ALA A 41 1.34 -16.48 1.16
C ALA A 41 1.30 -16.12 -0.33
N LYS A 42 1.06 -17.11 -1.19
CA LYS A 42 0.93 -16.90 -2.64
C LYS A 42 -0.15 -15.86 -2.98
N GLU A 43 -1.24 -15.88 -2.23
CA GLU A 43 -2.36 -14.96 -2.32
C GLU A 43 -2.13 -13.66 -1.52
N GLY A 44 -0.97 -13.52 -0.92
CA GLY A 44 -0.65 -12.39 -0.05
C GLY A 44 -1.63 -12.29 1.13
N VAL A 45 -1.97 -11.07 1.51
CA VAL A 45 -2.87 -10.79 2.63
C VAL A 45 -4.32 -11.18 2.38
N ALA A 46 -4.72 -11.39 1.12
CA ALA A 46 -6.06 -11.85 0.78
C ALA A 46 -6.39 -13.19 1.44
N LYS A 47 -5.39 -14.08 1.59
CA LYS A 47 -5.55 -15.33 2.33
C LYS A 47 -5.96 -15.07 3.78
N GLY A 48 -5.28 -14.15 4.48
CA GLY A 48 -5.62 -13.80 5.87
C GLY A 48 -7.03 -13.21 6.01
N VAL A 49 -7.47 -12.44 5.01
CA VAL A 49 -8.86 -11.92 4.97
C VAL A 49 -9.86 -13.07 4.93
N VAL A 50 -9.68 -14.02 4.01
CA VAL A 50 -10.55 -15.17 3.88
C VAL A 50 -10.51 -16.06 5.13
N ASP A 51 -9.31 -16.37 5.62
CA ASP A 51 -9.13 -17.21 6.81
C ASP A 51 -9.76 -16.59 8.06
N SER A 52 -9.61 -15.27 8.26
CA SER A 52 -10.23 -14.57 9.41
C SER A 52 -11.76 -14.54 9.32
N PHE A 53 -12.28 -14.36 8.12
CA PHE A 53 -13.72 -14.41 7.86
C PHE A 53 -14.28 -15.81 8.15
N GLN A 54 -13.70 -16.86 7.59
CA GLN A 54 -14.13 -18.24 7.84
C GLN A 54 -14.08 -18.58 9.32
N LYS A 55 -12.97 -18.25 9.98
CA LYS A 55 -12.82 -18.48 11.42
C LYS A 55 -13.88 -17.74 12.25
N CYS A 56 -14.26 -16.52 11.84
CA CYS A 56 -15.32 -15.76 12.50
C CYS A 56 -16.69 -16.47 12.37
N LEU A 57 -17.02 -16.96 11.19
CA LEU A 57 -18.26 -17.71 10.95
C LEU A 57 -18.30 -19.00 11.77
N GLU A 58 -17.25 -19.83 11.65
CA GLU A 58 -17.17 -21.14 12.32
C GLU A 58 -17.23 -21.02 13.83
N SER A 59 -16.40 -20.14 14.42
CA SER A 59 -16.33 -19.98 15.88
C SER A 59 -17.63 -19.42 16.50
N SER A 60 -18.46 -18.79 15.70
CA SER A 60 -19.70 -18.12 16.16
C SER A 60 -20.96 -18.78 15.63
N ASN A 61 -20.83 -19.92 14.95
CA ASN A 61 -21.93 -20.65 14.35
C ASN A 61 -22.84 -19.75 13.48
N ILE A 62 -22.20 -18.93 12.63
CA ILE A 62 -22.87 -18.05 11.68
C ILE A 62 -22.86 -18.71 10.33
N SER A 63 -24.02 -18.84 9.70
CA SER A 63 -24.11 -19.36 8.33
C SER A 63 -23.75 -18.27 7.32
N PRO A 64 -23.00 -18.58 6.23
CA PRO A 64 -22.65 -17.59 5.21
C PRO A 64 -23.84 -16.83 4.63
N ASP A 65 -25.00 -17.48 4.56
CA ASP A 65 -26.22 -16.90 4.03
C ASP A 65 -26.94 -15.92 5.02
N GLU A 66 -26.47 -15.83 6.26
CA GLU A 66 -26.88 -14.79 7.22
C GLU A 66 -26.09 -13.48 7.02
N VAL A 67 -24.96 -13.53 6.27
CA VAL A 67 -24.11 -12.34 6.07
C VAL A 67 -24.69 -11.47 4.99
N ILE A 68 -25.12 -10.27 5.38
CA ILE A 68 -25.75 -9.28 4.48
C ILE A 68 -24.77 -8.21 4.01
N PHE A 69 -23.64 -8.04 4.71
CA PHE A 69 -22.68 -7.00 4.39
C PHE A 69 -21.29 -7.35 4.91
N ILE A 70 -20.28 -7.10 4.10
CA ILE A 70 -18.86 -7.22 4.48
C ILE A 70 -18.16 -5.91 4.15
N ALA A 71 -17.46 -5.36 5.13
CA ALA A 71 -16.53 -4.26 4.95
C ALA A 71 -15.13 -4.71 5.35
N HIS A 72 -14.13 -4.30 4.58
CA HIS A 72 -12.76 -4.48 5.03
C HIS A 72 -12.00 -3.16 4.93
N SER A 73 -11.09 -2.95 5.87
CA SER A 73 -10.10 -1.89 5.83
C SER A 73 -8.69 -2.49 5.87
N THR A 74 -7.74 -1.75 5.34
CA THR A 74 -6.34 -2.15 5.41
C THR A 74 -5.49 -0.94 5.73
N THR A 75 -4.63 -1.08 6.72
CA THR A 75 -3.56 -0.13 7.04
C THR A 75 -2.24 -0.55 6.41
N GLN A 76 -2.27 -1.51 5.46
CA GLN A 76 -1.07 -2.13 4.90
C GLN A 76 -0.11 -1.14 4.28
N ALA A 77 -0.60 -0.20 3.48
CA ALA A 77 0.26 0.81 2.87
C ALA A 77 0.94 1.69 3.94
N THR A 78 0.20 2.04 4.99
CA THR A 78 0.75 2.79 6.12
C THR A 78 1.74 1.94 6.92
N ASN A 79 1.41 0.68 7.19
CA ASN A 79 2.31 -0.23 7.90
C ASN A 79 3.57 -0.52 7.09
N ALA A 80 3.45 -0.81 5.78
CA ALA A 80 4.60 -1.00 4.90
C ALA A 80 5.52 0.23 4.89
N LEU A 81 4.94 1.44 4.87
CA LEU A 81 5.70 2.67 4.96
C LEU A 81 6.43 2.79 6.31
N LEU A 82 5.74 2.55 7.42
CA LEU A 82 6.32 2.64 8.78
C LEU A 82 7.34 1.55 9.05
N GLU A 83 7.15 0.36 8.50
CA GLU A 83 8.06 -0.78 8.63
C GLU A 83 9.24 -0.70 7.67
N GLY A 84 9.19 0.21 6.69
CA GLY A 84 10.19 0.34 5.62
C GLY A 84 10.17 -0.84 4.65
N ASP A 85 9.03 -1.54 4.55
CA ASP A 85 8.79 -2.63 3.59
C ASP A 85 8.15 -2.04 2.32
N VAL A 86 8.88 -1.15 1.69
CA VAL A 86 8.50 -0.45 0.47
C VAL A 86 9.61 -0.56 -0.56
N ALA A 87 9.26 -0.53 -1.83
CA ALA A 87 10.25 -0.52 -2.90
C ALA A 87 10.97 0.84 -2.94
N ASP A 88 12.27 0.82 -3.20
CA ASP A 88 13.04 2.03 -3.49
C ASP A 88 12.50 2.70 -4.75
N VAL A 89 12.35 4.02 -4.68
CA VAL A 89 11.70 4.84 -5.72
C VAL A 89 12.69 5.83 -6.32
N GLY A 90 12.87 5.73 -7.63
CA GLY A 90 13.58 6.73 -8.42
C GLY A 90 12.62 7.81 -8.93
N VAL A 91 12.96 9.08 -8.73
CA VAL A 91 12.18 10.22 -9.20
C VAL A 91 12.88 10.87 -10.38
N VAL A 92 12.21 10.93 -11.53
CA VAL A 92 12.71 11.64 -12.71
C VAL A 92 11.97 12.96 -12.88
N GLY A 93 12.64 14.05 -12.56
CA GLY A 93 12.14 15.40 -12.82
C GLY A 93 12.33 15.77 -14.29
N ILE A 94 11.29 16.29 -14.92
CA ILE A 94 11.32 16.75 -16.31
C ILE A 94 10.99 18.24 -16.34
N GLY A 95 11.84 19.05 -17.00
CA GLY A 95 11.60 20.48 -17.09
C GLY A 95 12.33 21.15 -18.24
N LYS A 96 12.02 22.42 -18.49
CA LYS A 96 12.75 23.24 -19.44
C LYS A 96 14.14 23.61 -18.89
N GLY A 97 14.99 24.19 -19.68
CA GLY A 97 16.27 24.75 -19.23
C GLY A 97 16.10 26.11 -18.51
N GLY A 98 17.21 26.69 -18.03
CA GLY A 98 17.21 27.99 -17.36
C GLY A 98 16.67 27.96 -15.93
N ILE A 99 16.06 29.07 -15.48
CA ILE A 99 15.55 29.25 -14.11
C ILE A 99 14.43 28.23 -13.82
N GLU A 100 13.51 28.00 -14.74
CA GLU A 100 12.44 27.01 -14.61
C GLU A 100 13.02 25.59 -14.41
N GLY A 101 14.05 25.22 -15.15
CA GLY A 101 14.72 23.94 -15.00
C GLY A 101 15.42 23.78 -13.65
N TRP A 102 16.01 24.86 -13.14
CA TRP A 102 16.61 24.87 -11.81
C TRP A 102 15.55 24.67 -10.70
N LEU A 103 14.43 25.38 -10.78
CA LEU A 103 13.30 25.20 -9.85
C LEU A 103 12.72 23.78 -9.92
N ALA A 104 12.49 23.26 -11.14
CA ALA A 104 11.99 21.91 -11.35
C ALA A 104 12.94 20.86 -10.75
N LYS A 105 14.24 20.99 -10.99
CA LYS A 105 15.26 20.11 -10.41
C LYS A 105 15.25 20.14 -8.88
N ARG A 106 15.06 21.32 -8.29
CA ARG A 106 14.99 21.47 -6.82
C ARG A 106 13.73 20.84 -6.25
N GLN A 107 12.57 20.99 -6.91
CA GLN A 107 11.28 20.44 -6.47
C GLN A 107 11.22 18.91 -6.56
N THR A 108 11.93 18.31 -7.52
CA THR A 108 11.97 16.87 -7.72
C THR A 108 13.06 16.17 -6.89
N LYS A 109 13.92 16.94 -6.22
CA LYS A 109 14.91 16.39 -5.29
C LYS A 109 14.25 16.19 -3.93
N ILE A 110 13.76 14.99 -3.69
CA ILE A 110 13.16 14.58 -2.42
C ILE A 110 14.27 14.03 -1.51
N PRO A 111 14.40 14.49 -0.27
CA PRO A 111 15.36 13.92 0.66
C PRO A 111 14.93 12.51 1.11
N ASP A 112 15.88 11.73 1.61
CA ASP A 112 15.58 10.46 2.26
C ASP A 112 14.60 10.68 3.42
N ILE A 113 13.67 9.75 3.59
CA ILE A 113 12.66 9.82 4.64
C ILE A 113 13.12 8.98 5.82
N ASP A 114 13.33 9.65 6.96
CA ASP A 114 13.59 8.98 8.22
C ASP A 114 12.27 8.48 8.83
N LEU A 115 12.18 7.18 9.07
CA LEU A 115 10.99 6.54 9.67
C LEU A 115 10.98 6.58 11.21
N GLY A 116 12.00 7.18 11.84
CA GLY A 116 12.10 7.26 13.30
C GLY A 116 12.40 5.92 13.99
N THR A 117 12.55 4.85 13.23
CA THR A 117 12.85 3.49 13.71
C THR A 117 14.29 3.06 13.45
N GLY A 118 15.14 3.98 13.00
CA GLY A 118 16.48 3.70 12.49
C GLY A 118 16.50 3.20 11.03
N LYS A 119 15.34 3.14 10.39
CA LYS A 119 15.20 2.84 8.95
C LYS A 119 14.98 4.11 8.14
N PHE A 120 15.51 4.11 6.93
CA PHE A 120 15.38 5.22 5.98
C PHE A 120 14.80 4.68 4.67
N ILE A 121 13.88 5.43 4.08
CA ILE A 121 13.46 5.21 2.69
C ILE A 121 14.39 6.07 1.83
N LYS A 122 15.20 5.42 1.01
CA LYS A 122 16.09 6.11 0.06
C LYS A 122 15.31 6.54 -1.17
N ILE A 123 15.54 7.78 -1.60
CA ILE A 123 14.89 8.35 -2.78
C ILE A 123 15.98 8.88 -3.71
N HIS A 124 16.18 8.20 -4.82
CA HIS A 124 17.11 8.67 -5.84
C HIS A 124 16.39 9.60 -6.80
N SER A 125 17.06 10.67 -7.21
CA SER A 125 16.47 11.66 -8.10
C SER A 125 17.37 11.93 -9.31
N ALA A 126 16.76 11.92 -10.48
CA ALA A 126 17.38 12.33 -11.74
C ALA A 126 16.59 13.49 -12.35
N PHE A 127 17.24 14.29 -13.20
CA PHE A 127 16.57 15.39 -13.89
C PHE A 127 16.88 15.35 -15.37
N MET A 128 15.85 15.49 -16.21
CA MET A 128 15.94 15.53 -17.66
C MET A 128 15.39 16.85 -18.20
N LYS A 129 16.13 17.47 -19.12
CA LYS A 129 15.58 18.61 -19.87
C LYS A 129 14.66 18.09 -20.97
N SER A 130 13.48 18.67 -21.11
CA SER A 130 12.48 18.27 -22.10
C SER A 130 13.03 18.23 -23.54
N LYS A 131 13.94 19.14 -23.88
CA LYS A 131 14.57 19.20 -25.20
C LYS A 131 15.56 18.06 -25.49
N ASP A 132 16.11 17.45 -24.44
CA ASP A 132 17.15 16.41 -24.54
C ASP A 132 16.51 15.00 -24.41
N MET A 133 15.18 14.92 -24.27
CA MET A 133 14.46 13.66 -24.14
C MET A 133 14.38 12.93 -25.47
N ASN A 134 14.92 11.74 -25.49
CA ASN A 134 14.81 10.74 -26.56
C ASN A 134 14.88 9.34 -25.93
N GLU A 135 14.60 8.31 -26.69
CA GLU A 135 14.57 6.94 -26.18
C GLU A 135 15.89 6.52 -25.51
N GLY A 136 17.01 6.90 -26.08
CA GLY A 136 18.35 6.57 -25.54
C GLY A 136 18.60 7.25 -24.19
N SER A 137 18.34 8.57 -24.10
CA SER A 137 18.55 9.32 -22.87
C SER A 137 17.60 8.88 -21.74
N VAL A 138 16.37 8.53 -22.08
CA VAL A 138 15.39 7.99 -21.10
C VAL A 138 15.86 6.63 -20.57
N LYS A 139 16.29 5.72 -21.47
CA LYS A 139 16.83 4.41 -21.06
C LYS A 139 18.04 4.55 -20.14
N GLN A 140 18.96 5.47 -20.45
CA GLN A 140 20.14 5.69 -19.61
C GLN A 140 19.77 6.17 -18.20
N VAL A 141 18.84 7.10 -18.09
CA VAL A 141 18.40 7.60 -16.77
C VAL A 141 17.69 6.51 -15.98
N ILE A 142 16.78 5.75 -16.60
CA ILE A 142 16.10 4.64 -15.95
C ILE A 142 17.10 3.57 -15.50
N GLN A 143 18.07 3.21 -16.37
CA GLN A 143 19.10 2.24 -16.03
C GLN A 143 19.95 2.71 -14.84
N SER A 144 20.33 3.98 -14.82
CA SER A 144 21.09 4.55 -13.69
C SER A 144 20.34 4.48 -12.38
N LEU A 145 19.02 4.72 -12.36
CA LEU A 145 18.18 4.59 -11.16
C LEU A 145 18.03 3.13 -10.77
N TYR A 146 17.81 2.24 -11.74
CA TYR A 146 17.72 0.80 -11.49
C TYR A 146 19.01 0.24 -10.87
N ASP A 147 20.19 0.68 -11.33
CA ASP A 147 21.49 0.29 -10.81
C ASP A 147 21.74 0.80 -9.38
N GLN A 148 21.05 1.86 -8.98
CA GLN A 148 21.05 2.37 -7.61
C GLN A 148 20.10 1.60 -6.66
N GLY A 149 19.31 0.67 -7.18
CA GLY A 149 18.40 -0.16 -6.40
C GLY A 149 16.91 0.15 -6.61
N ASP A 150 16.59 1.25 -7.33
CA ASP A 150 15.20 1.64 -7.55
C ASP A 150 14.46 0.59 -8.37
N ARG A 151 13.25 0.27 -7.93
CA ARG A 151 12.37 -0.71 -8.62
C ARG A 151 11.08 -0.07 -9.12
N VAL A 152 10.79 1.14 -8.65
CA VAL A 152 9.66 1.96 -9.10
C VAL A 152 10.19 3.30 -9.57
N ILE A 153 9.76 3.74 -10.75
CA ILE A 153 10.15 5.03 -11.31
C ILE A 153 8.93 5.93 -11.41
N VAL A 154 9.06 7.12 -10.84
CA VAL A 154 8.05 8.18 -10.92
C VAL A 154 8.58 9.31 -11.79
N ALA A 155 7.88 9.64 -12.86
CA ALA A 155 8.18 10.80 -13.68
C ALA A 155 7.29 11.99 -13.29
N SER A 156 7.92 13.13 -13.02
CA SER A 156 7.23 14.38 -12.68
C SER A 156 7.67 15.50 -13.60
N LYS A 157 6.71 16.12 -14.29
CA LYS A 157 6.95 17.28 -15.15
C LYS A 157 6.50 18.53 -14.42
N ALA A 158 7.42 19.45 -14.17
CA ALA A 158 7.11 20.77 -13.63
C ALA A 158 6.73 21.72 -14.77
N PHE A 159 5.73 22.55 -14.53
CA PHE A 159 5.27 23.56 -15.49
C PHE A 159 4.89 22.96 -16.84
N GLY A 160 3.79 22.20 -16.88
CA GLY A 160 3.16 21.66 -18.08
C GLY A 160 2.34 22.68 -18.82
#